data_0208d5df0526913bdd765daa4f92a073
#
_entry.id   0208d5df0526913bdd765daa4f92a073
#
_cell.length_a   1.000
_cell.length_b   1.000
_cell.length_c   1.000
_cell.angle_alpha   90.00
_cell.angle_beta   90.00
_cell.angle_gamma   90.00
#
_symmetry.space_group_name_H-M   'P 1'
#
loop_
_entity.id
_entity.type
_entity.pdbx_description
1 polymer ?
#
loop_
_entity_poly.entity_id
_entity_poly.type
_entity_poly.pdbx_seq_one_letter_code
_entity_poly.pdbx_strand_id
1 'polypeptide(L)'
;LAAIAIPQYQNYVARAQASEALSLASGAKVAVAEVANTNGAYATTCASTPDCNAEYGLAAANTIIGKYVSEVSVQVTSGAIKVTFGSGAHAKLAGGIMNLTPSAADGGAISWTCADGGGSPTVTTLLPSSCQ
;
A
#
# COMPACT_ATOMS: atom_id res chain seq x y z
N LEU A 1 -22.32 -4.56 -28.28
CA LEU A 1 -21.01 -5.23 -28.27
C LEU A 1 -19.93 -4.35 -27.66
N ALA A 2 -19.86 -3.07 -28.08
CA ALA A 2 -18.91 -2.13 -27.51
C ALA A 2 -19.13 -1.89 -26.00
N ALA A 3 -20.38 -1.89 -25.55
CA ALA A 3 -20.75 -1.69 -24.16
C ALA A 3 -20.26 -2.82 -23.24
N ILE A 4 -20.06 -4.03 -23.75
CA ILE A 4 -19.54 -5.16 -22.99
C ILE A 4 -18.01 -5.04 -22.81
N ALA A 5 -17.31 -4.57 -23.84
CA ALA A 5 -15.86 -4.44 -23.80
C ALA A 5 -15.36 -3.30 -22.89
N ILE A 6 -16.12 -2.20 -22.78
CA ILE A 6 -15.72 -1.01 -22.03
C ILE A 6 -15.54 -1.31 -20.52
N PRO A 7 -16.44 -2.00 -19.80
CA PRO A 7 -16.23 -2.31 -18.38
C PRO A 7 -15.00 -3.15 -18.12
N GLN A 8 -14.67 -4.12 -18.96
CA GLN A 8 -13.47 -4.92 -18.80
C GLN A 8 -12.21 -4.12 -19.07
N TYR A 9 -12.24 -3.24 -20.05
CA TYR A 9 -11.14 -2.33 -20.33
C TYR A 9 -10.86 -1.42 -19.12
N GLN A 10 -11.90 -0.87 -18.50
CA GLN A 10 -11.78 -0.04 -17.31
C GLN A 10 -11.16 -0.82 -16.14
N ASN A 11 -11.55 -2.06 -15.91
CA ASN A 11 -10.95 -2.90 -14.88
C ASN A 11 -9.47 -3.17 -15.18
N TYR A 12 -9.13 -3.40 -16.43
CA TYR A 12 -7.75 -3.60 -16.86
C TYR A 12 -6.91 -2.36 -16.59
N VAL A 13 -7.40 -1.18 -16.95
CA VAL A 13 -6.72 0.09 -16.69
C VAL A 13 -6.55 0.33 -15.19
N ALA A 14 -7.60 0.11 -14.40
CA ALA A 14 -7.55 0.28 -12.96
C ALA A 14 -6.52 -0.66 -12.31
N ARG A 15 -6.49 -1.92 -12.73
CA ARG A 15 -5.48 -2.88 -12.23
C ARG A 15 -4.06 -2.48 -12.62
N ALA A 16 -3.88 -1.97 -13.82
CA ALA A 16 -2.57 -1.47 -14.26
C ALA A 16 -2.12 -0.29 -13.39
N GLN A 17 -3.02 0.61 -13.04
CA GLN A 17 -2.72 1.73 -12.13
C GLN A 17 -2.44 1.22 -10.71
N ALA A 18 -3.17 0.21 -10.25
CA ALA A 18 -2.93 -0.39 -8.93
C ALA A 18 -1.53 -1.02 -8.81
N SER A 19 -0.92 -1.43 -9.92
CA SER A 19 0.45 -1.93 -9.93
C SER A 19 1.47 -0.88 -9.51
N GLU A 20 1.20 0.40 -9.74
CA GLU A 20 2.05 1.49 -9.25
C GLU A 20 2.11 1.50 -7.72
N ALA A 21 0.97 1.25 -7.07
CA ALA A 21 0.90 1.19 -5.60
C ALA A 21 1.82 0.09 -5.06
N LEU A 22 1.81 -1.08 -5.69
CA LEU A 22 2.69 -2.18 -5.29
C LEU A 22 4.17 -1.81 -5.49
N SER A 23 4.48 -1.15 -6.60
CA SER A 23 5.84 -0.69 -6.89
C SER A 23 6.34 0.33 -5.85
N LEU A 24 5.52 1.31 -5.51
CA LEU A 24 5.86 2.30 -4.49
C LEU A 24 5.97 1.66 -3.09
N ALA A 25 5.13 0.69 -2.79
CA ALA A 25 5.17 -0.02 -1.52
C ALA A 25 6.43 -0.89 -1.36
N SER A 26 7.09 -1.26 -2.45
CA SER A 26 8.27 -2.14 -2.39
C SER A 26 9.40 -1.55 -1.56
N GLY A 27 9.65 -0.25 -1.68
CA GLY A 27 10.65 0.44 -0.86
C GLY A 27 10.28 0.44 0.62
N ALA A 28 9.00 0.66 0.92
CA ALA A 28 8.49 0.62 2.29
C ALA A 28 8.58 -0.79 2.88
N LYS A 29 8.31 -1.84 2.09
CA LYS A 29 8.46 -3.23 2.54
C LYS A 29 9.88 -3.52 3.02
N VAL A 30 10.87 -3.10 2.25
CA VAL A 30 12.28 -3.31 2.60
C VAL A 30 12.60 -2.59 3.91
N ALA A 31 12.20 -1.34 4.04
CA ALA A 31 12.47 -0.54 5.24
C ALA A 31 11.80 -1.15 6.47
N VAL A 32 10.54 -1.57 6.37
CA VAL A 32 9.80 -2.19 7.47
C VAL A 32 10.45 -3.52 7.88
N ALA A 33 10.80 -4.36 6.91
CA ALA A 33 11.44 -5.64 7.18
C ALA A 33 12.81 -5.47 7.85
N GLU A 34 13.59 -4.49 7.42
CA GLU A 34 14.91 -4.22 7.97
C GLU A 34 14.81 -3.82 9.44
N VAL A 35 13.93 -2.87 9.79
CA VAL A 35 13.73 -2.43 11.17
C VAL A 35 13.17 -3.56 12.03
N ALA A 36 12.20 -4.31 11.54
CA ALA A 36 11.61 -5.42 12.27
C ALA A 36 12.65 -6.51 12.58
N ASN A 37 13.51 -6.83 11.61
CA ASN A 37 14.56 -7.85 11.81
C ASN A 37 15.66 -7.35 12.74
N THR A 38 15.99 -6.06 12.70
CA THR A 38 16.99 -5.47 13.59
C THR A 38 16.49 -5.37 15.03
N ASN A 39 15.25 -4.94 15.21
CA ASN A 39 14.68 -4.67 16.53
C ASN A 39 13.86 -5.83 17.10
N GLY A 40 13.55 -6.83 16.28
CA GLY A 40 12.69 -7.95 16.67
C GLY A 40 11.21 -7.60 16.78
N ALA A 41 10.80 -6.39 16.37
CA ALA A 41 9.42 -5.92 16.47
C ALA A 41 9.17 -4.76 15.52
N TYR A 42 7.90 -4.52 15.21
CA TYR A 42 7.45 -3.30 14.52
C TYR A 42 7.37 -2.15 15.52
N ALA A 43 7.46 -0.91 15.00
CA ALA A 43 7.36 0.29 15.86
C ALA A 43 6.01 0.35 16.56
N THR A 44 6.03 0.48 17.87
CA THR A 44 4.82 0.57 18.71
C THR A 44 4.41 2.01 19.02
N THR A 45 5.30 2.95 18.75
CA THR A 45 5.05 4.39 18.89
C THR A 45 5.61 5.10 17.68
N CYS A 46 5.00 6.20 17.29
CA CYS A 46 5.44 7.00 16.14
C CYS A 46 5.66 8.43 16.59
N ALA A 47 6.82 8.98 16.26
CA ALA A 47 7.16 10.36 16.59
C ALA A 47 6.31 11.36 15.78
N SER A 48 5.89 10.96 14.60
CA SER A 48 5.04 11.79 13.73
C SER A 48 3.71 11.09 13.49
N THR A 49 2.63 11.73 13.85
CA THR A 49 1.28 11.28 13.49
C THR A 49 0.86 11.95 12.18
N PRO A 50 0.11 11.28 11.30
CA PRO A 50 -0.63 10.02 11.53
C PRO A 50 0.09 8.74 11.13
N ASP A 51 1.38 8.79 10.77
CA ASP A 51 2.08 7.61 10.26
C ASP A 51 3.41 7.38 10.99
N CYS A 52 3.99 6.19 10.78
CA CYS A 52 5.26 5.78 11.36
C CYS A 52 6.42 5.84 10.36
N ASN A 53 6.30 6.52 9.26
CA ASN A 53 7.32 6.52 8.21
C ASN A 53 8.71 6.87 8.73
N ALA A 54 8.79 7.87 9.64
CA ALA A 54 10.06 8.30 10.22
C ALA A 54 10.77 7.19 11.00
N GLU A 55 10.01 6.34 11.70
CA GLU A 55 10.55 5.23 12.48
C GLU A 55 11.22 4.17 11.61
N TYR A 56 10.83 4.10 10.34
CA TYR A 56 11.38 3.18 9.36
C TYR A 56 12.37 3.86 8.40
N GLY A 57 12.76 5.11 8.67
CA GLY A 57 13.67 5.86 7.82
C GLY A 57 13.08 6.25 6.47
N LEU A 58 11.76 6.26 6.36
CA LEU A 58 11.06 6.65 5.15
C LEU A 58 10.74 8.15 5.15
N ALA A 59 10.61 8.71 3.96
CA ALA A 59 10.12 10.08 3.80
C ALA A 59 8.68 10.22 4.31
N ALA A 60 8.23 11.45 4.55
CA ALA A 60 6.86 11.70 4.99
C ALA A 60 5.86 11.07 4.01
N ALA A 61 4.78 10.51 4.54
CA ALA A 61 3.82 9.71 3.77
C ALA A 61 3.30 10.45 2.53
N ASN A 62 2.97 11.71 2.67
CA ASN A 62 2.43 12.53 1.59
C ASN A 62 3.48 12.99 0.56
N THR A 63 4.72 12.60 0.72
CA THR A 63 5.80 12.85 -0.24
C THR A 63 6.17 11.60 -1.03
N ILE A 64 5.74 10.43 -0.60
CA ILE A 64 5.89 9.18 -1.36
C ILE A 64 4.68 9.06 -2.28
N ILE A 65 4.78 9.72 -3.41
CA ILE A 65 3.69 9.89 -4.35
C ILE A 65 4.04 9.33 -5.72
N GLY A 66 3.02 9.02 -6.50
CA GLY A 66 3.14 8.61 -7.88
C GLY A 66 2.07 9.28 -8.73
N LYS A 67 1.93 8.83 -9.97
CA LYS A 67 0.92 9.36 -10.87
C LYS A 67 -0.50 9.08 -10.35
N TYR A 68 -0.70 7.92 -9.71
CA TYR A 68 -2.00 7.45 -9.24
C TYR A 68 -2.06 7.32 -7.72
N VAL A 69 -0.96 7.53 -7.04
CA VAL A 69 -0.83 7.36 -5.59
C VAL A 69 -0.57 8.70 -4.94
N SER A 70 -1.33 9.02 -3.91
CA SER A 70 -1.21 10.28 -3.16
C SER A 70 -0.37 10.18 -1.90
N GLU A 71 -0.26 8.97 -1.32
CA GLU A 71 0.60 8.76 -0.14
C GLU A 71 0.88 7.28 0.09
N VAL A 72 1.99 7.03 0.76
CA VAL A 72 2.36 5.70 1.27
C VAL A 72 2.73 5.86 2.75
N SER A 73 2.00 5.21 3.64
CA SER A 73 2.19 5.32 5.08
C SER A 73 2.37 3.97 5.76
N VAL A 74 3.22 3.91 6.78
CA VAL A 74 3.40 2.73 7.62
C VAL A 74 2.60 2.91 8.91
N GLN A 75 1.85 1.88 9.28
CA GLN A 75 0.96 1.93 10.44
C GLN A 75 1.68 1.53 11.72
N VAL A 76 1.31 2.19 12.80
CA VAL A 76 1.84 1.89 14.13
C VAL A 76 1.48 0.46 14.56
N THR A 77 2.33 -0.17 15.32
CA THR A 77 2.17 -1.50 15.93
C THR A 77 2.21 -2.66 14.94
N SER A 78 1.54 -2.52 13.80
CA SER A 78 1.40 -3.61 12.83
C SER A 78 2.49 -3.64 11.77
N GLY A 79 3.15 -2.50 11.51
CA GLY A 79 4.06 -2.37 10.36
C GLY A 79 3.36 -2.44 9.00
N ALA A 80 2.03 -2.44 8.98
CA ALA A 80 1.26 -2.50 7.75
C ALA A 80 1.46 -1.25 6.91
N ILE A 81 1.55 -1.41 5.60
CA ILE A 81 1.75 -0.33 4.65
C ILE A 81 0.42 0.00 4.00
N LYS A 82 -0.02 1.25 4.11
CA LYS A 82 -1.20 1.76 3.42
C LYS A 82 -0.79 2.61 2.25
N VAL A 83 -1.32 2.29 1.08
CA VAL A 83 -1.13 3.06 -0.15
C VAL A 83 -2.47 3.66 -0.55
N THR A 84 -2.56 4.98 -0.55
CA THR A 84 -3.80 5.70 -0.88
C THR A 84 -3.77 6.14 -2.33
N PHE A 85 -4.80 5.79 -3.09
CA PHE A 85 -4.94 6.23 -4.48
C PHE A 85 -5.47 7.66 -4.52
N GLY A 86 -4.76 8.52 -5.26
CA GLY A 86 -5.10 9.92 -5.38
C GLY A 86 -6.13 10.22 -6.46
N SER A 87 -6.45 11.49 -6.60
CA SER A 87 -7.45 11.98 -7.55
C SER A 87 -7.06 11.75 -9.03
N GLY A 88 -5.78 11.51 -9.31
CA GLY A 88 -5.31 11.17 -10.66
C GLY A 88 -5.55 9.73 -11.06
N ALA A 89 -5.95 8.87 -10.12
CA ALA A 89 -6.25 7.47 -10.40
C ALA A 89 -7.62 7.32 -11.07
N HIS A 90 -7.82 6.15 -11.70
CA HIS A 90 -9.11 5.79 -12.27
C HIS A 90 -10.21 5.91 -11.21
N ALA A 91 -11.43 6.27 -11.61
CA ALA A 91 -12.56 6.48 -10.70
C ALA A 91 -12.83 5.27 -9.78
N LYS A 92 -12.51 4.07 -10.24
CA LYS A 92 -12.64 2.84 -9.43
C LYS A 92 -11.59 2.70 -8.34
N LEU A 93 -10.54 3.52 -8.36
CA LEU A 93 -9.43 3.50 -7.40
C LEU A 93 -9.35 4.77 -6.56
N ALA A 94 -9.63 5.92 -7.16
CA ALA A 94 -9.43 7.23 -6.52
C ALA A 94 -10.12 7.31 -5.14
N GLY A 95 -9.34 7.55 -4.09
CA GLY A 95 -9.81 7.52 -2.71
C GLY A 95 -9.75 6.16 -2.04
N GLY A 96 -9.52 5.09 -2.81
CA GLY A 96 -9.34 3.74 -2.27
C GLY A 96 -7.97 3.57 -1.62
N ILE A 97 -7.83 2.54 -0.81
CA ILE A 97 -6.60 2.23 -0.09
C ILE A 97 -6.25 0.76 -0.29
N MET A 98 -5.00 0.50 -0.69
CA MET A 98 -4.43 -0.84 -0.69
C MET A 98 -3.60 -1.01 0.59
N ASN A 99 -3.82 -2.10 1.30
CA ASN A 99 -3.12 -2.39 2.54
C ASN A 99 -2.24 -3.63 2.38
N LEU A 100 -0.98 -3.51 2.77
CA LEU A 100 -0.05 -4.64 2.81
C LEU A 100 0.30 -4.91 4.26
N THR A 101 -0.07 -6.09 4.75
CA THR A 101 0.16 -6.48 6.15
C THR A 101 1.32 -7.47 6.21
N PRO A 102 2.36 -7.19 7.00
CA PRO A 102 3.46 -8.13 7.19
C PRO A 102 3.08 -9.23 8.18
N SER A 103 3.77 -10.38 8.09
CA SER A 103 3.71 -11.44 9.08
C SER A 103 4.32 -10.98 10.41
N ALA A 104 4.21 -11.79 11.45
CA ALA A 104 4.83 -11.49 12.75
C ALA A 104 6.34 -11.29 12.61
N ALA A 105 6.88 -10.35 13.38
CA ALA A 105 8.32 -10.08 13.43
C ALA A 105 8.97 -11.06 14.43
N ASP A 106 9.28 -12.25 13.94
CA ASP A 106 9.86 -13.33 14.75
C ASP A 106 11.33 -13.64 14.42
N GLY A 107 11.97 -12.74 13.65
CA GLY A 107 13.36 -12.90 13.22
C GLY A 107 13.53 -13.68 11.93
N GLY A 108 12.45 -14.22 11.37
CA GLY A 108 12.44 -14.91 10.08
C GLY A 108 12.13 -14.00 8.91
N ALA A 109 11.97 -14.58 7.73
CA ALA A 109 11.54 -13.85 6.55
C ALA A 109 10.10 -13.35 6.73
N ILE A 110 9.89 -12.07 6.41
CA ILE A 110 8.58 -11.44 6.52
C ILE A 110 7.82 -11.65 5.22
N SER A 111 6.64 -12.24 5.32
CA SER A 111 5.69 -12.38 4.22
C SER A 111 4.64 -11.26 4.28
N TRP A 112 4.08 -10.92 3.12
CA TRP A 112 3.15 -9.80 2.99
C TRP A 112 1.84 -10.26 2.40
N THR A 113 0.74 -9.77 2.97
CA THR A 113 -0.61 -10.04 2.48
C THR A 113 -1.24 -8.74 2.03
N CYS A 114 -1.82 -8.74 0.83
CA CYS A 114 -2.52 -7.58 0.29
C CYS A 114 -4.02 -7.69 0.51
N ALA A 115 -4.62 -6.55 0.82
CA ALA A 115 -6.07 -6.45 0.98
C ALA A 115 -6.55 -5.02 0.75
N ASP A 116 -7.86 -4.85 0.67
CA ASP A 116 -8.46 -3.52 0.73
C ASP A 116 -8.19 -2.88 2.10
N GLY A 117 -7.80 -1.62 2.09
CA GLY A 117 -7.42 -0.89 3.30
C GLY A 117 -8.54 -0.07 3.94
N GLY A 118 -9.77 -0.20 3.46
CA GLY A 118 -10.93 0.46 4.04
C GLY A 118 -11.24 1.84 3.47
N GLY A 119 -10.62 2.22 2.37
CA GLY A 119 -10.95 3.47 1.67
C GLY A 119 -12.26 3.36 0.88
N SER A 120 -12.63 4.43 0.21
CA SER A 120 -13.78 4.46 -0.68
C SER A 120 -13.35 5.03 -2.04
N PRO A 121 -13.59 4.29 -3.14
CA PRO A 121 -14.24 2.99 -3.26
C PRO A 121 -13.41 1.83 -2.70
N THR A 122 -13.99 0.65 -2.55
CA THR A 122 -13.24 -0.56 -2.22
C THR A 122 -12.43 -1.02 -3.44
N VAL A 123 -11.24 -1.55 -3.19
CA VAL A 123 -10.31 -1.93 -4.26
C VAL A 123 -10.07 -3.44 -4.34
N THR A 124 -10.83 -4.23 -3.60
CA THR A 124 -10.64 -5.68 -3.44
C THR A 124 -10.47 -6.41 -4.78
N THR A 125 -11.32 -6.09 -5.77
CA THR A 125 -11.29 -6.76 -7.07
C THR A 125 -10.21 -6.23 -8.02
N LEU A 126 -9.55 -5.14 -7.64
CA LEU A 126 -8.57 -4.44 -8.48
C LEU A 126 -7.14 -4.63 -8.00
N LEU A 127 -6.93 -5.39 -6.93
CA LEU A 127 -5.59 -5.65 -6.40
C LEU A 127 -4.76 -6.44 -7.43
N PRO A 128 -3.46 -6.10 -7.58
CA PRO A 128 -2.59 -6.86 -8.47
C PRO A 128 -2.51 -8.33 -8.07
N SER A 129 -2.47 -9.23 -9.05
CA SER A 129 -2.37 -10.66 -8.78
C SER A 129 -1.09 -11.04 -8.01
N SER A 130 0.00 -10.32 -8.24
CA SER A 130 1.26 -10.51 -7.54
C SER A 130 1.21 -10.07 -6.06
N CYS A 131 0.14 -9.39 -5.68
CA CYS A 131 -0.10 -8.87 -4.34
C CYS A 131 -0.87 -9.89 -3.48
N GLN A 132 -1.48 -10.86 -4.11
CA GLN A 132 -2.34 -11.84 -3.45
C GLN A 132 -1.63 -13.11 -3.06
#